data_b1ec33e41c316e85647e3009d2d9cd3b
#
_entry.id   b1ec33e41c316e85647e3009d2d9cd3b
#
_cell.length_a   1.000
_cell.length_b   1.000
_cell.length_c   1.000
_cell.angle_alpha   90.00
_cell.angle_beta   90.00
_cell.angle_gamma   90.00
#
_symmetry.space_group_name_H-M   'P 1'
#
loop_
_entity.id
_entity.type
_entity.pdbx_description
1 polymer ?
#
loop_
_entity_poly.entity_id
_entity_poly.type
_entity_poly.pdbx_seq_one_letter_code
_entity_poly.pdbx_strand_id
1 'polypeptide(L)'
;MFAEDILKKFLLERGEDVQKIMMFDLTYEKQMENAKREWFNDGVEEGRASGIAEGRASGIAEGRAEGAVHHLVASVVKKVQKNKTLDQIADELEESVEDIHPIYDIVKKHAPEYDADTITTEVLEARENEKV
;
A
#
# COMPACT_ATOMS: atom_id res chain seq x y z
N MET A 1 55.27 -47.03 -10.28
CA MET A 1 54.65 -46.07 -11.15
C MET A 1 54.98 -44.66 -10.72
N PHE A 2 55.67 -44.01 -11.60
CA PHE A 2 56.28 -42.73 -11.29
C PHE A 2 55.30 -41.62 -10.94
N ALA A 3 54.18 -41.55 -11.64
CA ALA A 3 53.23 -40.47 -11.45
C ALA A 3 52.48 -40.52 -10.11
N GLU A 4 52.17 -41.70 -9.64
CA GLU A 4 51.50 -41.89 -8.34
C GLU A 4 52.41 -41.59 -7.16
N ASP A 5 53.67 -41.96 -7.25
CA ASP A 5 54.68 -41.69 -6.20
C ASP A 5 55.01 -40.21 -6.11
N ILE A 6 55.10 -39.51 -7.22
CA ILE A 6 55.30 -38.08 -7.27
C ILE A 6 54.13 -37.32 -6.68
N LEU A 7 52.88 -37.76 -7.02
CA LEU A 7 51.65 -37.15 -6.52
C LEU A 7 51.55 -37.37 -4.99
N LYS A 8 51.81 -38.60 -4.53
CA LYS A 8 51.83 -38.91 -3.11
C LYS A 8 52.82 -38.07 -2.34
N LYS A 9 54.03 -37.95 -2.88
CA LYS A 9 55.09 -37.14 -2.28
C LYS A 9 54.68 -35.66 -2.24
N PHE A 10 54.12 -35.14 -3.30
CA PHE A 10 53.59 -33.79 -3.35
C PHE A 10 52.51 -33.55 -2.29
N LEU A 11 51.52 -34.43 -2.20
CA LEU A 11 50.46 -34.33 -1.22
C LEU A 11 50.96 -34.45 0.20
N LEU A 12 51.94 -35.34 0.49
CA LEU A 12 52.52 -35.47 1.81
C LEU A 12 53.33 -34.23 2.21
N GLU A 13 54.07 -33.64 1.30
CA GLU A 13 54.88 -32.46 1.58
C GLU A 13 54.10 -31.16 1.63
N ARG A 14 53.00 -31.02 0.82
CA ARG A 14 52.20 -29.81 0.67
C ARG A 14 50.73 -29.97 1.02
N GLY A 15 50.39 -31.13 1.64
CA GLY A 15 48.99 -31.41 2.00
C GLY A 15 48.38 -30.37 2.92
N GLU A 16 49.16 -29.82 3.86
CA GLU A 16 48.66 -28.77 4.74
C GLU A 16 48.36 -27.46 3.97
N ASP A 17 49.20 -27.09 3.03
CA ASP A 17 49.00 -25.90 2.21
C ASP A 17 47.81 -26.04 1.30
N VAL A 18 47.58 -27.22 0.68
CA VAL A 18 46.40 -27.52 -0.12
C VAL A 18 45.15 -27.49 0.72
N GLN A 19 45.18 -28.07 1.93
CA GLN A 19 44.04 -28.02 2.86
C GLN A 19 43.69 -26.58 3.23
N LYS A 20 44.70 -25.75 3.53
CA LYS A 20 44.49 -24.34 3.87
C LYS A 20 43.83 -23.57 2.74
N ILE A 21 44.28 -23.79 1.50
CA ILE A 21 43.71 -23.15 0.31
C ILE A 21 42.26 -23.60 0.11
N MET A 22 41.99 -24.91 0.24
CA MET A 22 40.62 -25.44 0.12
C MET A 22 39.69 -24.90 1.21
N MET A 23 40.17 -24.85 2.45
CA MET A 23 39.40 -24.27 3.57
C MET A 23 39.14 -22.79 3.37
N PHE A 24 40.10 -22.06 2.85
CA PHE A 24 39.94 -20.63 2.54
C PHE A 24 38.85 -20.43 1.49
N ASP A 25 38.86 -21.18 0.40
CA ASP A 25 37.84 -21.10 -0.65
C ASP A 25 36.45 -21.44 -0.12
N LEU A 26 36.32 -22.49 0.66
CA LEU A 26 35.05 -22.89 1.29
C LEU A 26 34.54 -21.81 2.24
N THR A 27 35.43 -21.21 3.01
CA THR A 27 35.08 -20.12 3.94
C THR A 27 34.62 -18.88 3.16
N TYR A 28 35.33 -18.54 2.08
CA TYR A 28 34.97 -17.42 1.22
C TYR A 28 33.60 -17.62 0.57
N GLU A 29 33.34 -18.78 -0.02
CA GLU A 29 32.02 -19.12 -0.59
C GLU A 29 30.90 -19.03 0.44
N LYS A 30 31.14 -19.56 1.64
CA LYS A 30 30.17 -19.52 2.73
C LYS A 30 29.90 -18.10 3.19
N GLN A 31 30.93 -17.26 3.28
CA GLN A 31 30.76 -15.83 3.61
C GLN A 31 29.99 -15.09 2.54
N MET A 32 30.22 -15.38 1.26
CA MET A 32 29.50 -14.78 0.15
C MET A 32 28.04 -15.21 0.14
N GLU A 33 27.73 -16.46 0.39
CA GLU A 33 26.36 -16.95 0.51
C GLU A 33 25.62 -16.27 1.67
N ASN A 34 26.25 -16.13 2.82
CA ASN A 34 25.70 -15.44 3.97
C ASN A 34 25.44 -13.97 3.67
N ALA A 35 26.38 -13.28 3.02
CA ALA A 35 26.23 -11.90 2.63
C ALA A 35 25.07 -11.70 1.66
N LYS A 36 24.94 -12.56 0.65
CA LYS A 36 23.83 -12.54 -0.30
C LYS A 36 22.48 -12.75 0.39
N ARG A 37 22.45 -13.67 1.36
CA ARG A 37 21.24 -13.94 2.14
C ARG A 37 20.84 -12.73 2.98
N GLU A 38 21.81 -12.09 3.64
CA GLU A 38 21.59 -10.88 4.43
C GLU A 38 21.07 -9.74 3.55
N TRP A 39 21.69 -9.50 2.40
CA TRP A 39 21.26 -8.47 1.46
C TRP A 39 19.84 -8.72 0.95
N PHE A 40 19.52 -9.96 0.64
CA PHE A 40 18.17 -10.34 0.20
C PHE A 40 17.15 -10.11 1.31
N ASN A 41 17.44 -10.53 2.54
CA ASN A 41 16.56 -10.35 3.69
C ASN A 41 16.36 -8.88 4.03
N ASP A 42 17.41 -8.07 3.97
CA ASP A 42 17.34 -6.62 4.17
C ASP A 42 16.46 -5.97 3.13
N GLY A 43 16.62 -6.36 1.86
CA GLY A 43 15.78 -5.86 0.77
C GLY A 43 14.31 -6.22 0.92
N VAL A 44 14.01 -7.45 1.34
CA VAL A 44 12.65 -7.91 1.62
C VAL A 44 12.04 -7.13 2.78
N GLU A 45 12.80 -6.92 3.85
CA GLU A 45 12.36 -6.17 5.02
C GLU A 45 12.08 -4.70 4.69
N GLU A 46 12.96 -4.04 3.96
CA GLU A 46 12.76 -2.67 3.49
C GLU A 46 11.53 -2.55 2.59
N GLY A 47 11.37 -3.47 1.65
CA GLY A 47 10.21 -3.50 0.76
C GLY A 47 8.90 -3.69 1.53
N ARG A 48 8.90 -4.56 2.53
CA ARG A 48 7.74 -4.79 3.39
C ARG A 48 7.40 -3.55 4.22
N ALA A 49 8.40 -2.92 4.82
CA ALA A 49 8.19 -1.70 5.61
C ALA A 49 7.65 -0.55 4.76
N SER A 50 8.21 -0.35 3.56
CA SER A 50 7.71 0.64 2.59
C SER A 50 6.27 0.34 2.16
N GLY A 51 5.96 -0.92 1.85
CA GLY A 51 4.62 -1.34 1.46
C GLY A 51 3.59 -1.09 2.56
N ILE A 52 3.93 -1.39 3.81
CA ILE A 52 3.06 -1.14 4.96
C ILE A 52 2.84 0.37 5.15
N ALA A 53 3.91 1.17 5.06
CA ALA A 53 3.82 2.63 5.21
C ALA A 53 2.96 3.25 4.11
N GLU A 54 3.17 2.87 2.86
CA GLU A 54 2.37 3.34 1.73
C GLU A 54 0.91 2.90 1.85
N GLY A 55 0.66 1.65 2.24
CA GLY A 55 -0.67 1.12 2.46
C GLY A 55 -1.43 1.87 3.56
N ARG A 56 -0.75 2.19 4.66
CA ARG A 56 -1.34 2.99 5.75
C ARG A 56 -1.66 4.41 5.30
N ALA A 57 -0.72 5.05 4.60
CA ALA A 57 -0.93 6.41 4.10
C ALA A 57 -2.12 6.48 3.13
N SER A 58 -2.21 5.54 2.19
CA SER A 58 -3.34 5.41 1.26
C SER A 58 -4.65 5.16 1.99
N GLY A 59 -4.66 4.23 2.95
CA GLY A 59 -5.84 3.90 3.74
C GLY A 59 -6.35 5.08 4.56
N ILE A 60 -5.45 5.84 5.18
CA ILE A 60 -5.81 7.04 5.93
C ILE A 60 -6.39 8.11 5.00
N ALA A 61 -5.75 8.35 3.85
CA ALA A 61 -6.21 9.33 2.87
C ALA A 61 -7.60 8.97 2.33
N GLU A 62 -7.81 7.71 1.95
CA GLU A 62 -9.10 7.21 1.49
C GLU A 62 -10.18 7.32 2.59
N GLY A 63 -9.85 6.92 3.82
CA GLY A 63 -10.75 7.00 4.95
C GLY A 63 -11.16 8.44 5.27
N ARG A 64 -10.24 9.39 5.18
CA ARG A 64 -10.55 10.81 5.35
C ARG A 64 -11.46 11.35 4.25
N ALA A 65 -11.18 10.98 3.00
CA ALA A 65 -12.00 11.40 1.86
C ALA A 65 -13.41 10.83 1.97
N GLU A 66 -13.55 9.55 2.28
CA GLU A 66 -14.86 8.91 2.48
C GLU A 66 -15.61 9.52 3.67
N GLY A 67 -14.92 9.78 4.78
CA GLY A 67 -15.48 10.41 5.96
C GLY A 67 -15.98 11.82 5.68
N ALA A 68 -15.25 12.60 4.91
CA ALA A 68 -15.65 13.95 4.47
C ALA A 68 -16.91 13.92 3.62
N VAL A 69 -16.98 12.99 2.67
CA VAL A 69 -18.17 12.80 1.82
C VAL A 69 -19.37 12.36 2.65
N HIS A 70 -19.17 11.42 3.55
CA HIS A 70 -20.24 10.95 4.45
C HIS A 70 -20.80 12.09 5.32
N HIS A 71 -19.92 12.91 5.87
CA HIS A 71 -20.30 14.08 6.66
C HIS A 71 -21.11 15.09 5.83
N LEU A 72 -20.64 15.36 4.61
CA LEU A 72 -21.33 16.26 3.68
C LEU A 72 -22.70 15.72 3.32
N VAL A 73 -22.80 14.43 2.99
CA VAL A 73 -24.08 13.77 2.70
C VAL A 73 -25.04 13.87 3.89
N ALA A 74 -24.55 13.58 5.10
CA ALA A 74 -25.38 13.68 6.31
C ALA A 74 -25.90 15.11 6.52
N SER A 75 -25.07 16.10 6.27
CA SER A 75 -25.45 17.53 6.36
C SER A 75 -26.52 17.89 5.33
N VAL A 76 -26.35 17.43 4.09
CA VAL A 76 -27.34 17.66 3.01
C VAL A 76 -28.68 16.98 3.33
N VAL A 77 -28.63 15.74 3.84
CA VAL A 77 -29.84 15.00 4.24
C VAL A 77 -30.62 15.78 5.30
N LYS A 78 -29.97 16.28 6.33
CA LYS A 78 -30.61 17.07 7.39
C LYS A 78 -31.31 18.31 6.83
N LYS A 79 -30.66 18.99 5.90
CA LYS A 79 -31.18 20.21 5.30
C LYS A 79 -32.34 19.94 4.33
N VAL A 80 -32.26 18.85 3.57
CA VAL A 80 -33.35 18.39 2.70
C VAL A 80 -34.58 18.05 3.54
N GLN A 81 -34.39 17.36 4.66
CA GLN A 81 -35.49 17.04 5.62
C GLN A 81 -36.13 18.31 6.19
N LYS A 82 -35.42 19.40 6.27
CA LYS A 82 -35.93 20.72 6.68
C LYS A 82 -36.56 21.52 5.53
N ASN A 83 -36.70 20.91 4.34
CA ASN A 83 -37.27 21.52 3.14
C ASN A 83 -36.49 22.75 2.62
N LYS A 84 -35.16 22.75 2.83
CA LYS A 84 -34.31 23.82 2.30
C LYS A 84 -34.06 23.64 0.80
N THR A 85 -33.93 24.74 0.09
CA THR A 85 -33.62 24.70 -1.33
C THR A 85 -32.14 24.40 -1.56
N LEU A 86 -31.79 23.93 -2.78
CA LEU A 86 -30.40 23.69 -3.17
C LEU A 86 -29.49 24.90 -2.92
N ASP A 87 -29.94 26.11 -3.29
CA ASP A 87 -29.19 27.34 -3.09
C ASP A 87 -28.95 27.63 -1.60
N GLN A 88 -29.94 27.42 -0.77
CA GLN A 88 -29.82 27.59 0.69
C GLN A 88 -28.86 26.58 1.30
N ILE A 89 -28.89 25.35 0.86
CA ILE A 89 -28.01 24.28 1.33
C ILE A 89 -26.55 24.60 0.97
N ALA A 90 -26.31 24.97 -0.27
CA ALA A 90 -24.97 25.35 -0.75
C ALA A 90 -24.43 26.55 0.02
N ASP A 91 -25.24 27.56 0.25
CA ASP A 91 -24.86 28.76 1.01
C ASP A 91 -24.51 28.42 2.47
N GLU A 92 -25.36 27.64 3.15
CA GLU A 92 -25.13 27.25 4.55
C GLU A 92 -23.89 26.35 4.72
N LEU A 93 -23.59 25.49 3.74
CA LEU A 93 -22.41 24.64 3.76
C LEU A 93 -21.15 25.31 3.23
N GLU A 94 -21.27 26.55 2.75
CA GLU A 94 -20.17 27.31 2.13
C GLU A 94 -19.54 26.57 0.95
N GLU A 95 -20.38 25.81 0.22
CA GLU A 95 -19.98 25.05 -0.97
C GLU A 95 -20.64 25.64 -2.22
N SER A 96 -20.06 25.34 -3.39
CA SER A 96 -20.69 25.77 -4.64
C SER A 96 -21.96 24.95 -4.94
N VAL A 97 -22.92 25.57 -5.58
CA VAL A 97 -24.14 24.88 -6.02
C VAL A 97 -23.81 23.71 -6.95
N GLU A 98 -22.82 23.87 -7.81
CA GLU A 98 -22.36 22.82 -8.74
C GLU A 98 -21.83 21.58 -8.01
N ASP A 99 -21.14 21.75 -6.90
CA ASP A 99 -20.62 20.65 -6.09
C ASP A 99 -21.72 19.96 -5.29
N ILE A 100 -22.70 20.69 -4.80
CA ILE A 100 -23.79 20.16 -3.98
C ILE A 100 -24.92 19.55 -4.84
N HIS A 101 -25.13 20.06 -6.03
CA HIS A 101 -26.24 19.62 -6.90
C HIS A 101 -26.31 18.11 -7.13
N PRO A 102 -25.19 17.40 -7.48
CA PRO A 102 -25.22 15.94 -7.63
C PRO A 102 -25.60 15.22 -6.35
N ILE A 103 -25.11 15.68 -5.21
CA ILE A 103 -25.40 15.10 -3.89
C ILE A 103 -26.87 15.32 -3.55
N TYR A 104 -27.37 16.51 -3.77
CA TYR A 104 -28.78 16.89 -3.55
C TYR A 104 -29.73 16.00 -4.36
N ASP A 105 -29.45 15.76 -5.64
CA ASP A 105 -30.25 14.91 -6.50
C ASP A 105 -30.29 13.46 -6.00
N ILE A 106 -29.14 12.94 -5.60
CA ILE A 106 -29.05 11.56 -5.05
C ILE A 106 -29.82 11.46 -3.74
N VAL A 107 -29.66 12.44 -2.85
CA VAL A 107 -30.37 12.48 -1.57
C VAL A 107 -31.90 12.49 -1.79
N LYS A 108 -32.38 13.27 -2.73
CA LYS A 108 -33.81 13.33 -3.04
C LYS A 108 -34.38 12.01 -3.57
N LYS A 109 -33.59 11.24 -4.31
CA LYS A 109 -33.98 9.91 -4.79
C LYS A 109 -34.22 8.91 -3.67
N HIS A 110 -33.56 9.09 -2.52
CA HIS A 110 -33.66 8.20 -1.38
C HIS A 110 -34.74 8.58 -0.37
N ALA A 111 -35.55 9.57 -0.68
CA ALA A 111 -36.72 9.89 0.16
C ALA A 111 -37.72 8.73 0.18
N PRO A 112 -38.37 8.45 1.30
CA PRO A 112 -38.29 9.13 2.60
C PRO A 112 -37.24 8.55 3.58
N GLU A 113 -36.57 7.48 3.20
CA GLU A 113 -35.67 6.75 4.13
C GLU A 113 -34.37 7.46 4.43
N TYR A 114 -33.80 8.16 3.46
CA TYR A 114 -32.55 8.95 3.61
C TYR A 114 -31.43 8.21 4.32
N ASP A 115 -31.07 7.00 3.87
CA ASP A 115 -29.94 6.26 4.42
C ASP A 115 -28.62 6.89 3.98
N ALA A 116 -27.95 7.57 4.92
CA ALA A 116 -26.70 8.28 4.67
C ALA A 116 -25.59 7.36 4.13
N ASP A 117 -25.51 6.14 4.60
CA ASP A 117 -24.48 5.18 4.17
C ASP A 117 -24.69 4.78 2.70
N THR A 118 -25.90 4.45 2.31
CA THR A 118 -26.24 4.09 0.93
C THR A 118 -26.04 5.29 0.00
N ILE A 119 -26.46 6.48 0.41
CA ILE A 119 -26.30 7.71 -0.36
C ILE A 119 -24.81 8.03 -0.53
N THR A 120 -24.01 7.89 0.52
CA THR A 120 -22.56 8.11 0.46
C THR A 120 -21.91 7.16 -0.56
N THR A 121 -22.29 5.90 -0.56
CA THR A 121 -21.80 4.91 -1.52
C THR A 121 -22.13 5.32 -2.95
N GLU A 122 -23.36 5.75 -3.22
CA GLU A 122 -23.75 6.24 -4.56
C GLU A 122 -22.99 7.47 -4.99
N VAL A 123 -22.76 8.41 -4.07
CA VAL A 123 -21.99 9.64 -4.36
C VAL A 123 -20.55 9.30 -4.71
N LEU A 124 -19.92 8.39 -3.97
CA LEU A 124 -18.56 7.95 -4.23
C LEU A 124 -18.45 7.22 -5.59
N GLU A 125 -19.38 6.35 -5.90
CA GLU A 125 -19.45 5.65 -7.19
C GLU A 125 -19.63 6.63 -8.36
N ALA A 126 -20.50 7.62 -8.20
CA ALA A 126 -20.70 8.65 -9.22
C ALA A 126 -19.43 9.48 -9.46
N ARG A 127 -18.68 9.79 -8.41
CA ARG A 127 -17.40 10.51 -8.52
C ARG A 127 -16.33 9.68 -9.21
N GLU A 128 -16.26 8.39 -8.94
CA GLU A 128 -15.35 7.47 -9.63
C GLU A 128 -15.65 7.39 -11.12
N ASN A 129 -16.94 7.31 -11.47
CA ASN A 129 -17.37 7.25 -12.87
C ASN A 129 -17.05 8.54 -13.64
N GLU A 130 -17.05 9.69 -12.99
CA GLU A 130 -16.66 10.96 -13.61
C GLU A 130 -15.16 11.04 -13.92
N LYS A 131 -14.32 10.29 -13.20
CA LYS A 131 -12.86 10.26 -13.41
C LYS A 131 -12.43 9.39 -14.58
N VAL A 132 -13.31 8.60 -15.14
CA VAL A 132 -13.01 7.70 -16.29
C VAL A 132 -13.25 8.42 -17.64
#